data_05571d0b1cf07751e8289ccaefc920a2
#
_entry.id   05571d0b1cf07751e8289ccaefc920a2
#
_cell.length_a   1.000
_cell.length_b   1.000
_cell.length_c   1.000
_cell.angle_alpha   90.00
_cell.angle_beta   90.00
_cell.angle_gamma   90.00
#
_symmetry.space_group_name_H-M   'P 1'
#
loop_
_entity.id
_entity.type
_entity.pdbx_description
1 polymer ?
#
loop_
_entity_poly.entity_id
_entity_poly.type
_entity_poly.pdbx_seq_one_letter_code
_entity_poly.pdbx_strand_id
1 'polypeptide(L)'
;MKKSLIITAALLALSSCGLKEEFQPVFTGKYPAPEPERYWSDEDFGRITSIADLVSGYTIGQPKVLTNTVIKGVVTTTDRPGNFYKSFYIQDETGGIEIKVGKNGLYNDYLLGQTVYVDCEDLTLGMYGYKSGNYGGMGMAQLGFSDPSGSYETSYMEIPLLIDAHVLRGNPSELHPVTPAVITSASQLPDPKTATQATNKLIGSMVTLKGLTYGNEVFCLLYLDSNQDKKSYTNRVFLSSSNSSDPTCGITTWAMSKEKMTEYLYSGIWDECKVGSGSTYAEDEEGNTLTVGSYRGENGLYDASINGFNGIERTAYSVSQYFKLGSTDIQIRTSGFCKFCDVEIDPDVLSGRATIDVTGVLTLYQGSFQLVVNNIDDITVNR
;
A
#
# COMPACT_ATOMS: atom_id res chain seq x y z
N MET A 1 -49.31 -26.99 38.33
CA MET A 1 -48.53 -26.87 37.08
C MET A 1 -47.29 -25.96 37.16
N LYS A 2 -47.33 -24.79 37.86
CA LYS A 2 -46.14 -23.89 37.92
C LYS A 2 -44.91 -24.43 38.69
N LYS A 3 -45.11 -25.28 39.71
CA LYS A 3 -44.02 -25.86 40.52
C LYS A 3 -43.28 -26.98 39.80
N SER A 4 -43.91 -27.78 38.93
CA SER A 4 -43.26 -28.81 38.14
C SER A 4 -42.38 -28.22 37.04
N LEU A 5 -42.75 -27.09 36.44
CA LEU A 5 -41.96 -26.43 35.40
C LEU A 5 -40.64 -25.85 35.93
N ILE A 6 -40.68 -25.35 37.18
CA ILE A 6 -39.47 -24.79 37.82
C ILE A 6 -38.45 -25.90 38.17
N ILE A 7 -38.93 -27.05 38.60
CA ILE A 7 -38.06 -28.19 38.92
C ILE A 7 -37.44 -28.76 37.65
N THR A 8 -38.20 -28.85 36.56
CA THR A 8 -37.67 -29.32 35.26
C THR A 8 -36.65 -28.34 34.66
N ALA A 9 -36.85 -27.03 34.78
CA ALA A 9 -35.91 -26.02 34.36
C ALA A 9 -34.60 -26.02 35.20
N ALA A 10 -34.71 -26.26 36.50
CA ALA A 10 -33.56 -26.38 37.39
C ALA A 10 -32.73 -27.65 37.12
N LEU A 11 -33.39 -28.78 36.80
CA LEU A 11 -32.72 -30.03 36.43
C LEU A 11 -32.02 -29.90 35.06
N LEU A 12 -32.58 -29.19 34.10
CA LEU A 12 -31.91 -28.89 32.80
C LEU A 12 -30.74 -27.93 32.96
N ALA A 13 -30.81 -26.96 33.89
CA ALA A 13 -29.68 -26.07 34.15
C ALA A 13 -28.51 -26.79 34.86
N LEU A 14 -28.79 -27.77 35.72
CA LEU A 14 -27.75 -28.58 36.37
C LEU A 14 -27.10 -29.60 35.40
N SER A 15 -27.87 -30.13 34.45
CA SER A 15 -27.28 -31.01 33.41
C SER A 15 -26.42 -30.24 32.41
N SER A 16 -26.68 -28.96 32.15
CA SER A 16 -25.86 -28.14 31.27
C SER A 16 -24.51 -27.75 31.90
N CYS A 17 -24.41 -27.69 33.23
CA CYS A 17 -23.11 -27.47 33.89
C CYS A 17 -22.22 -28.71 33.85
N GLY A 18 -22.76 -29.93 33.92
CA GLY A 18 -21.98 -31.17 33.76
C GLY A 18 -21.49 -31.40 32.36
N LEU A 19 -22.27 -31.03 31.35
CA LEU A 19 -21.85 -31.11 29.93
C LEU A 19 -20.72 -30.16 29.58
N LYS A 20 -20.56 -29.05 30.30
CA LYS A 20 -19.42 -28.15 30.12
C LYS A 20 -18.08 -28.72 30.64
N GLU A 21 -18.14 -29.54 31.67
CA GLU A 21 -16.94 -30.21 32.20
C GLU A 21 -16.53 -31.42 31.35
N GLU A 22 -17.48 -32.11 30.69
CA GLU A 22 -17.21 -33.21 29.79
C GLU A 22 -16.56 -32.77 28.47
N PHE A 23 -16.76 -31.54 28.04
CA PHE A 23 -16.14 -30.96 26.83
C PHE A 23 -14.92 -30.07 27.14
N GLN A 24 -14.53 -29.92 28.38
CA GLN A 24 -13.22 -29.35 28.66
C GLN A 24 -12.17 -30.40 28.26
N PRO A 25 -11.23 -30.08 27.36
CA PRO A 25 -10.12 -30.98 27.11
C PRO A 25 -9.48 -31.25 28.47
N VAL A 26 -9.42 -32.53 28.84
CA VAL A 26 -8.72 -32.98 30.06
C VAL A 26 -7.26 -32.64 29.83
N PHE A 27 -6.83 -31.49 30.30
CA PHE A 27 -5.44 -31.11 30.34
C PHE A 27 -4.71 -32.00 31.32
N THR A 28 -4.34 -33.21 30.89
CA THR A 28 -3.51 -34.12 31.64
C THR A 28 -2.06 -33.61 31.72
N GLY A 29 -1.94 -32.34 32.08
CA GLY A 29 -0.78 -31.81 32.75
C GLY A 29 0.61 -31.93 32.13
N LYS A 30 0.76 -32.03 30.82
CA LYS A 30 2.00 -31.62 30.12
C LYS A 30 1.65 -31.34 28.67
N TYR A 31 1.41 -30.06 28.37
CA TYR A 31 1.74 -29.64 27.02
C TYR A 31 3.23 -29.89 26.84
N PRO A 32 3.66 -30.54 25.75
CA PRO A 32 5.05 -30.41 25.39
C PRO A 32 5.34 -28.89 25.37
N ALA A 33 6.43 -28.47 25.99
CA ALA A 33 6.90 -27.10 25.85
C ALA A 33 6.82 -26.77 24.35
N PRO A 34 6.24 -25.60 23.96
CA PRO A 34 6.24 -25.24 22.55
C PRO A 34 7.66 -25.42 22.04
N GLU A 35 7.82 -26.08 20.91
CA GLU A 35 9.13 -26.21 20.30
C GLU A 35 9.70 -24.80 20.17
N PRO A 36 11.00 -24.62 20.52
CA PRO A 36 11.63 -23.31 20.37
C PRO A 36 11.47 -22.88 18.91
N GLU A 37 11.08 -21.62 18.71
CA GLU A 37 10.91 -21.05 17.38
C GLU A 37 12.23 -21.21 16.62
N ARG A 38 12.15 -21.81 15.41
CA ARG A 38 13.30 -22.00 14.56
C ARG A 38 13.61 -20.71 13.83
N TYR A 39 14.87 -20.28 13.92
CA TYR A 39 15.41 -19.21 13.07
C TYR A 39 16.38 -19.81 12.06
N TRP A 40 16.40 -19.23 10.88
CA TRP A 40 17.16 -19.71 9.73
C TRP A 40 18.45 -18.90 9.55
N SER A 41 19.47 -19.55 9.00
CA SER A 41 20.77 -18.95 8.70
C SER A 41 21.25 -19.39 7.31
N ASP A 42 22.32 -18.80 6.81
CA ASP A 42 22.91 -19.13 5.49
C ASP A 42 23.31 -20.62 5.41
N GLU A 43 23.64 -21.24 6.55
CA GLU A 43 24.06 -22.63 6.64
C GLU A 43 22.92 -23.63 6.36
N ASP A 44 21.66 -23.18 6.48
CA ASP A 44 20.48 -24.02 6.20
C ASP A 44 20.24 -24.20 4.69
N PHE A 45 20.93 -23.42 3.83
CA PHE A 45 20.68 -23.39 2.39
C PHE A 45 21.97 -23.71 1.61
N GLY A 46 21.85 -24.59 0.60
CA GLY A 46 23.00 -24.94 -0.27
C GLY A 46 23.40 -23.82 -1.22
N ARG A 47 22.44 -22.99 -1.65
CA ARG A 47 22.65 -21.85 -2.54
C ARG A 47 21.59 -20.78 -2.26
N ILE A 48 22.05 -19.54 -2.15
CA ILE A 48 21.19 -18.34 -2.08
C ILE A 48 21.39 -17.54 -3.35
N THR A 49 20.30 -17.23 -4.04
CA THR A 49 20.28 -16.44 -5.27
C THR A 49 20.13 -14.96 -4.91
N SER A 50 20.87 -14.06 -5.56
CA SER A 50 20.69 -12.63 -5.37
C SER A 50 19.35 -12.14 -5.95
N ILE A 51 18.82 -11.04 -5.42
CA ILE A 51 17.58 -10.46 -5.92
C ILE A 51 17.72 -10.04 -7.39
N ALA A 52 18.87 -9.45 -7.78
CA ALA A 52 19.11 -9.09 -9.18
C ALA A 52 19.14 -10.32 -10.10
N ASP A 53 19.80 -11.41 -9.70
CA ASP A 53 19.85 -12.65 -10.50
C ASP A 53 18.43 -13.27 -10.63
N LEU A 54 17.65 -13.28 -9.56
CA LEU A 54 16.27 -13.75 -9.61
C LEU A 54 15.47 -12.94 -10.65
N VAL A 55 15.48 -11.60 -10.53
CA VAL A 55 14.69 -10.72 -11.41
C VAL A 55 15.22 -10.75 -12.86
N SER A 56 16.51 -11.02 -13.09
CA SER A 56 17.06 -11.17 -14.44
C SER A 56 16.40 -12.28 -15.25
N GLY A 57 15.81 -13.26 -14.56
CA GLY A 57 15.07 -14.37 -15.19
C GLY A 57 13.62 -14.03 -15.56
N TYR A 58 13.14 -12.81 -15.29
CA TYR A 58 11.79 -12.38 -15.62
C TYR A 58 11.73 -11.71 -17.01
N THR A 59 10.69 -12.04 -17.77
CA THR A 59 10.35 -11.35 -19.03
C THR A 59 8.99 -10.67 -18.85
N ILE A 60 8.89 -9.39 -19.28
CA ILE A 60 7.67 -8.58 -19.13
C ILE A 60 6.44 -9.31 -19.70
N GLY A 61 5.39 -9.42 -18.91
CA GLY A 61 4.14 -10.08 -19.27
C GLY A 61 4.22 -11.61 -19.31
N GLN A 62 5.31 -12.20 -18.81
CA GLN A 62 5.50 -13.65 -18.73
C GLN A 62 5.85 -14.04 -17.29
N PRO A 63 4.86 -14.11 -16.40
CA PRO A 63 5.08 -14.54 -15.02
C PRO A 63 5.70 -15.93 -14.99
N LYS A 64 6.65 -16.13 -14.08
CA LYS A 64 7.45 -17.34 -14.01
C LYS A 64 7.27 -18.02 -12.66
N VAL A 65 6.75 -19.26 -12.67
CA VAL A 65 6.80 -20.13 -11.49
C VAL A 65 8.22 -20.59 -11.24
N LEU A 66 8.68 -20.42 -10.01
CA LEU A 66 10.05 -20.70 -9.60
C LEU A 66 10.20 -22.10 -9.04
N THR A 67 11.39 -22.67 -9.13
CA THR A 67 11.79 -23.95 -8.56
C THR A 67 13.22 -23.86 -8.03
N ASN A 68 13.53 -24.61 -6.98
CA ASN A 68 14.89 -24.74 -6.41
C ASN A 68 15.60 -23.38 -6.23
N THR A 69 14.87 -22.37 -5.79
CA THR A 69 15.39 -21.03 -5.65
C THR A 69 15.13 -20.50 -4.25
N VAL A 70 16.17 -20.08 -3.56
CA VAL A 70 16.07 -19.36 -2.29
C VAL A 70 16.73 -17.99 -2.47
N ILE A 71 16.07 -16.94 -2.01
CA ILE A 71 16.66 -15.62 -1.89
C ILE A 71 16.76 -15.20 -0.42
N LYS A 72 17.61 -14.24 -0.15
CA LYS A 72 17.81 -13.65 1.17
C LYS A 72 17.79 -12.13 1.06
N GLY A 73 17.23 -11.47 2.05
CA GLY A 73 17.32 -10.03 2.17
C GLY A 73 16.99 -9.56 3.57
N VAL A 74 17.24 -8.29 3.81
CA VAL A 74 16.90 -7.60 5.06
C VAL A 74 15.57 -6.91 4.88
N VAL A 75 14.67 -7.04 5.85
CA VAL A 75 13.36 -6.36 5.86
C VAL A 75 13.55 -4.85 5.94
N THR A 76 13.02 -4.12 4.96
CA THR A 76 13.18 -2.66 4.84
C THR A 76 11.89 -1.88 5.06
N THR A 77 10.73 -2.55 5.06
CA THR A 77 9.43 -1.89 5.20
C THR A 77 8.60 -2.48 6.33
N THR A 78 7.64 -1.69 6.81
CA THR A 78 6.73 -2.07 7.90
C THR A 78 5.31 -1.62 7.57
N ASP A 79 4.35 -2.49 7.86
CA ASP A 79 2.92 -2.17 7.72
C ASP A 79 2.33 -1.50 8.97
N ARG A 80 3.14 -1.24 10.02
CA ARG A 80 2.67 -0.67 11.29
C ARG A 80 2.02 0.71 11.14
N PRO A 81 2.53 1.64 10.32
CA PRO A 81 1.85 2.91 10.04
C PRO A 81 0.72 2.81 9.01
N GLY A 82 0.59 1.68 8.28
CA GLY A 82 -0.51 1.43 7.35
C GLY A 82 -0.28 1.94 5.92
N ASN A 83 0.92 2.36 5.56
CA ASN A 83 1.24 2.75 4.18
C ASN A 83 1.57 1.54 3.30
N PHE A 84 2.13 0.48 3.89
CA PHE A 84 2.24 -0.84 3.27
C PHE A 84 1.08 -1.73 3.70
N TYR A 85 0.64 -2.62 2.84
CA TYR A 85 -0.52 -3.48 3.09
C TYR A 85 -0.31 -4.88 2.53
N LYS A 86 -0.34 -5.87 3.42
CA LYS A 86 -0.23 -7.30 3.08
C LYS A 86 1.05 -7.67 2.30
N SER A 87 2.06 -6.84 2.35
CA SER A 87 3.36 -7.08 1.73
C SER A 87 4.46 -6.32 2.47
N PHE A 88 5.69 -6.72 2.25
CA PHE A 88 6.87 -6.00 2.70
C PHE A 88 7.99 -6.15 1.68
N TYR A 89 8.99 -5.27 1.75
CA TYR A 89 10.19 -5.33 0.94
C TYR A 89 11.34 -5.95 1.72
N ILE A 90 12.11 -6.79 1.03
CA ILE A 90 13.44 -7.20 1.47
C ILE A 90 14.47 -6.66 0.49
N GLN A 91 15.68 -6.40 0.98
CA GLN A 91 16.79 -5.86 0.22
C GLN A 91 18.07 -6.64 0.51
N ASP A 92 18.84 -6.95 -0.55
CA ASP A 92 20.22 -7.40 -0.49
C ASP A 92 21.17 -6.32 -1.07
N GLU A 93 22.45 -6.65 -1.28
CA GLU A 93 23.42 -5.73 -1.90
C GLU A 93 23.13 -5.43 -3.38
N THR A 94 22.29 -6.22 -4.03
CA THR A 94 22.00 -6.12 -5.47
C THR A 94 20.71 -5.35 -5.76
N GLY A 95 19.78 -5.26 -4.81
CA GLY A 95 18.50 -4.56 -4.97
C GLY A 95 17.45 -4.98 -3.94
N GLY A 96 16.21 -4.58 -4.16
CA GLY A 96 15.09 -4.95 -3.30
C GLY A 96 13.91 -5.55 -4.06
N ILE A 97 13.09 -6.35 -3.40
CA ILE A 97 11.92 -6.99 -3.98
C ILE A 97 10.76 -7.04 -2.98
N GLU A 98 9.54 -6.93 -3.50
CA GLU A 98 8.31 -7.05 -2.72
C GLU A 98 7.90 -8.51 -2.55
N ILE A 99 7.61 -8.88 -1.30
CA ILE A 99 7.06 -10.19 -0.93
C ILE A 99 5.60 -10.01 -0.57
N LYS A 100 4.71 -10.65 -1.33
CA LYS A 100 3.25 -10.53 -1.17
C LYS A 100 2.73 -11.53 -0.14
N VAL A 101 2.64 -11.07 1.10
CA VAL A 101 2.19 -11.88 2.25
C VAL A 101 0.80 -11.42 2.66
N GLY A 102 -0.23 -12.20 2.38
CA GLY A 102 -1.64 -11.85 2.55
C GLY A 102 -2.14 -11.67 4.00
N LYS A 103 -1.25 -11.34 4.93
CA LYS A 103 -1.49 -11.15 6.36
C LYS A 103 -1.34 -9.69 6.74
N ASN A 104 -2.12 -9.22 7.72
CA ASN A 104 -1.98 -7.91 8.34
C ASN A 104 -1.11 -8.00 9.59
N GLY A 105 -0.49 -6.88 9.99
CA GLY A 105 0.34 -6.80 11.18
C GLY A 105 1.67 -7.52 11.01
N LEU A 106 2.21 -7.50 9.80
CA LEU A 106 3.50 -8.11 9.43
C LEU A 106 4.65 -7.62 10.29
N TYR A 107 4.56 -6.39 10.81
CA TYR A 107 5.55 -5.79 11.72
C TYR A 107 5.75 -6.58 13.04
N ASN A 108 4.82 -7.48 13.39
CA ASN A 108 4.99 -8.35 14.56
C ASN A 108 5.83 -9.60 14.25
N ASP A 109 5.85 -10.01 12.98
CA ASP A 109 6.53 -11.24 12.55
C ASP A 109 7.86 -10.94 11.85
N TYR A 110 7.94 -9.81 11.15
CA TYR A 110 9.10 -9.41 10.33
C TYR A 110 9.58 -8.01 10.76
N LEU A 111 10.64 -7.98 11.53
CA LEU A 111 11.16 -6.73 12.09
C LEU A 111 12.01 -5.98 11.07
N LEU A 112 11.97 -4.65 11.09
CA LEU A 112 12.90 -3.83 10.30
C LEU A 112 14.35 -4.19 10.65
N GLY A 113 15.14 -4.48 9.63
CA GLY A 113 16.53 -4.92 9.80
C GLY A 113 16.71 -6.43 10.04
N GLN A 114 15.60 -7.19 10.15
CA GLN A 114 15.69 -8.66 10.28
C GLN A 114 16.01 -9.29 8.94
N THR A 115 16.91 -10.26 8.96
CA THR A 115 17.17 -11.11 7.79
C THR A 115 15.96 -12.05 7.57
N VAL A 116 15.56 -12.18 6.32
CA VAL A 116 14.52 -13.12 5.87
C VAL A 116 15.02 -13.88 4.68
N TYR A 117 14.76 -15.18 4.67
CA TYR A 117 14.97 -16.06 3.51
C TYR A 117 13.61 -16.36 2.89
N VAL A 118 13.55 -16.38 1.56
CA VAL A 118 12.32 -16.74 0.86
C VAL A 118 12.60 -17.99 0.05
N ASP A 119 11.97 -19.11 0.46
CA ASP A 119 11.90 -20.29 -0.36
C ASP A 119 10.90 -20.06 -1.48
N CYS A 120 11.43 -19.89 -2.68
CA CYS A 120 10.64 -19.53 -3.86
C CYS A 120 10.01 -20.73 -4.58
N GLU A 121 10.14 -21.97 -4.06
CA GLU A 121 9.51 -23.15 -4.67
C GLU A 121 8.02 -22.89 -4.87
N ASP A 122 7.49 -23.10 -6.07
CA ASP A 122 6.10 -22.83 -6.47
C ASP A 122 5.60 -21.38 -6.36
N LEU A 123 6.45 -20.45 -5.93
CA LEU A 123 6.13 -19.02 -6.01
C LEU A 123 6.27 -18.50 -7.44
N THR A 124 5.52 -17.48 -7.75
CA THR A 124 5.55 -16.78 -9.03
C THR A 124 6.34 -15.47 -8.91
N LEU A 125 7.33 -15.32 -9.77
CA LEU A 125 7.96 -14.04 -10.06
C LEU A 125 7.12 -13.35 -11.13
N GLY A 126 6.53 -12.22 -10.78
CA GLY A 126 5.72 -11.40 -11.69
C GLY A 126 6.04 -9.92 -11.51
N MET A 127 5.45 -9.07 -12.34
CA MET A 127 5.66 -7.62 -12.28
C MET A 127 4.32 -6.88 -12.14
N TYR A 128 4.29 -5.88 -11.28
CA TYR A 128 3.16 -4.98 -11.11
C TYR A 128 3.48 -3.57 -11.61
N GLY A 129 2.48 -2.93 -12.22
CA GLY A 129 2.57 -1.53 -12.61
C GLY A 129 3.46 -1.26 -13.84
N TYR A 130 3.72 -2.26 -14.67
CA TYR A 130 4.36 -2.04 -15.97
C TYR A 130 3.32 -1.66 -17.04
N LYS A 131 3.81 -1.03 -18.10
CA LYS A 131 3.02 -0.74 -19.30
C LYS A 131 3.79 -1.23 -20.53
N SER A 132 3.17 -2.07 -21.33
CA SER A 132 3.76 -2.60 -22.55
C SER A 132 3.55 -1.65 -23.75
N GLY A 133 4.38 -1.80 -24.81
CA GLY A 133 4.27 -1.07 -26.07
C GLY A 133 5.25 0.10 -26.18
N ASN A 134 5.12 0.90 -27.27
CA ASN A 134 6.06 1.97 -27.63
C ASN A 134 6.19 3.10 -26.60
N TYR A 135 5.20 3.25 -25.72
CA TYR A 135 5.20 4.18 -24.59
C TYR A 135 5.25 3.42 -23.27
N GLY A 136 5.83 2.22 -23.33
CA GLY A 136 5.93 1.34 -22.20
C GLY A 136 6.85 1.88 -21.11
N GLY A 137 6.68 1.35 -19.92
CA GLY A 137 7.51 1.70 -18.76
C GLY A 137 7.52 0.57 -17.76
N MET A 138 8.59 0.50 -16.99
CA MET A 138 8.80 -0.54 -16.01
C MET A 138 7.89 -0.38 -14.79
N GLY A 139 7.63 -1.50 -14.15
CA GLY A 139 7.00 -1.65 -12.84
C GLY A 139 7.96 -2.32 -11.87
N MET A 140 7.37 -2.96 -10.85
CA MET A 140 8.12 -3.63 -9.77
C MET A 140 7.95 -5.14 -9.87
N ALA A 141 9.05 -5.86 -9.92
CA ALA A 141 9.03 -7.31 -9.73
C ALA A 141 8.60 -7.65 -8.29
N GLN A 142 7.76 -8.66 -8.18
CA GLN A 142 7.14 -9.11 -6.93
C GLN A 142 7.18 -10.64 -6.86
N LEU A 143 7.23 -11.15 -5.63
CA LEU A 143 7.03 -12.57 -5.34
C LEU A 143 5.70 -12.81 -4.63
N GLY A 144 4.97 -13.81 -5.07
CA GLY A 144 3.72 -14.27 -4.50
C GLY A 144 3.27 -15.57 -5.16
N PHE A 145 2.02 -15.98 -4.97
CA PHE A 145 1.45 -17.05 -5.78
C PHE A 145 0.99 -16.52 -7.14
N SER A 146 0.77 -17.41 -8.09
CA SER A 146 0.10 -17.05 -9.35
C SER A 146 -1.31 -16.53 -9.06
N ASP A 147 -1.72 -15.46 -9.75
CA ASP A 147 -3.09 -14.98 -9.61
C ASP A 147 -4.06 -15.88 -10.39
N PRO A 148 -4.97 -16.60 -9.70
CA PRO A 148 -5.91 -17.52 -10.37
C PRO A 148 -6.94 -16.80 -11.25
N SER A 149 -7.16 -15.49 -11.03
CA SER A 149 -8.08 -14.69 -11.85
C SER A 149 -7.46 -14.26 -13.19
N GLY A 150 -6.13 -14.30 -13.30
CA GLY A 150 -5.40 -13.78 -14.45
C GLY A 150 -5.42 -12.25 -14.59
N SER A 151 -5.99 -11.53 -13.61
CA SER A 151 -6.03 -10.07 -13.62
C SER A 151 -4.68 -9.45 -13.29
N TYR A 152 -3.86 -10.15 -12.51
CA TYR A 152 -2.50 -9.79 -12.13
C TYR A 152 -1.57 -10.98 -12.37
N GLU A 153 -0.28 -10.72 -12.35
CA GLU A 153 0.70 -11.79 -12.48
C GLU A 153 0.93 -12.56 -11.18
N THR A 154 0.74 -11.87 -10.05
CA THR A 154 0.95 -12.44 -8.71
C THR A 154 -0.21 -12.12 -7.78
N SER A 155 -0.53 -13.05 -6.89
CA SER A 155 -1.45 -12.90 -5.77
C SER A 155 -0.73 -13.05 -4.42
N TYR A 156 -1.46 -12.84 -3.33
CA TYR A 156 -0.91 -12.95 -1.98
C TYR A 156 -0.82 -14.40 -1.49
N MET A 157 0.18 -14.69 -0.66
CA MET A 157 0.23 -15.89 0.17
C MET A 157 -0.71 -15.68 1.36
N GLU A 158 -1.95 -16.20 1.31
CA GLU A 158 -2.97 -15.89 2.33
C GLU A 158 -3.09 -16.95 3.44
N ILE A 159 -2.52 -18.13 3.24
CA ILE A 159 -2.61 -19.23 4.20
C ILE A 159 -1.39 -19.19 5.13
N PRO A 160 -1.57 -19.06 6.47
CA PRO A 160 -0.44 -18.92 7.40
C PRO A 160 0.60 -20.05 7.27
N LEU A 161 0.16 -21.29 7.11
CA LEU A 161 1.06 -22.44 6.95
C LEU A 161 1.96 -22.28 5.70
N LEU A 162 1.42 -21.73 4.61
CA LEU A 162 2.20 -21.50 3.37
C LEU A 162 3.12 -20.29 3.54
N ILE A 163 2.68 -19.26 4.26
CA ILE A 163 3.54 -18.11 4.58
C ILE A 163 4.76 -18.61 5.36
N ASP A 164 4.55 -19.40 6.41
CA ASP A 164 5.62 -19.93 7.25
C ASP A 164 6.53 -20.93 6.50
N ALA A 165 6.02 -21.59 5.47
CA ALA A 165 6.82 -22.48 4.61
C ALA A 165 7.73 -21.71 3.64
N HIS A 166 7.30 -20.54 3.16
CA HIS A 166 8.03 -19.78 2.16
C HIS A 166 8.83 -18.61 2.74
N VAL A 167 8.35 -17.97 3.81
CA VAL A 167 8.98 -16.75 4.38
C VAL A 167 9.65 -17.09 5.71
N LEU A 168 10.91 -17.47 5.63
CA LEU A 168 11.69 -18.05 6.70
C LEU A 168 12.48 -16.97 7.44
N ARG A 169 12.26 -16.84 8.75
CA ARG A 169 12.82 -15.73 9.55
C ARG A 169 14.21 -16.06 10.07
N GLY A 170 15.14 -15.12 9.91
CA GLY A 170 16.40 -15.12 10.63
C GLY A 170 16.22 -14.68 12.09
N ASN A 171 17.26 -14.75 12.88
CA ASN A 171 17.26 -14.44 14.31
C ASN A 171 16.81 -12.98 14.56
N PRO A 172 15.71 -12.72 15.27
CA PRO A 172 15.21 -11.36 15.55
C PRO A 172 16.09 -10.57 16.51
N SER A 173 17.06 -11.22 17.16
CA SER A 173 18.06 -10.53 17.99
C SER A 173 19.23 -9.97 17.17
N GLU A 174 19.31 -10.31 15.88
CA GLU A 174 20.36 -9.92 14.94
C GLU A 174 19.77 -9.01 13.86
N LEU A 175 19.49 -7.76 14.24
CA LEU A 175 18.93 -6.78 13.31
C LEU A 175 20.05 -6.00 12.61
N HIS A 176 19.98 -5.93 11.30
CA HIS A 176 20.93 -5.22 10.44
C HIS A 176 20.18 -4.21 9.56
N PRO A 177 19.72 -3.05 10.11
CA PRO A 177 19.01 -2.06 9.31
C PRO A 177 19.84 -1.61 8.11
N VAL A 178 19.21 -1.56 6.96
CA VAL A 178 19.86 -1.11 5.73
C VAL A 178 20.15 0.39 5.82
N THR A 179 21.34 0.79 5.40
CA THR A 179 21.67 2.21 5.21
C THR A 179 21.14 2.68 3.86
N PRO A 180 20.17 3.61 3.80
CA PRO A 180 19.63 4.10 2.54
C PRO A 180 20.70 4.77 1.67
N ALA A 181 20.65 4.53 0.36
CA ALA A 181 21.50 5.24 -0.58
C ALA A 181 21.07 6.71 -0.66
N VAL A 182 22.00 7.64 -0.50
CA VAL A 182 21.71 9.08 -0.54
C VAL A 182 21.80 9.58 -2.00
N ILE A 183 20.70 10.18 -2.46
CA ILE A 183 20.55 10.72 -3.81
C ILE A 183 20.30 12.22 -3.71
N THR A 184 21.18 13.01 -4.27
CA THR A 184 21.12 14.48 -4.23
C THR A 184 20.87 15.12 -5.60
N SER A 185 20.88 14.31 -6.66
CA SER A 185 20.72 14.76 -8.04
C SER A 185 19.99 13.72 -8.88
N ALA A 186 19.14 14.16 -9.79
CA ALA A 186 18.43 13.30 -10.74
C ALA A 186 19.37 12.44 -11.61
N SER A 187 20.59 12.89 -11.86
CA SER A 187 21.59 12.14 -12.63
C SER A 187 22.07 10.85 -11.95
N GLN A 188 21.80 10.69 -10.67
CA GLN A 188 22.10 9.47 -9.91
C GLN A 188 20.99 8.41 -10.04
N LEU A 189 19.82 8.80 -10.53
CA LEU A 189 18.69 7.89 -10.77
C LEU A 189 18.85 7.21 -12.15
N PRO A 190 18.40 5.95 -12.29
CA PRO A 190 18.35 5.29 -13.59
C PRO A 190 17.23 5.84 -14.47
N ASP A 191 17.17 5.42 -15.73
CA ASP A 191 16.00 5.68 -16.58
C ASP A 191 14.80 4.84 -16.10
N PRO A 192 13.70 5.45 -15.61
CA PRO A 192 12.56 4.73 -15.05
C PRO A 192 11.77 3.93 -16.10
N LYS A 193 12.00 4.19 -17.39
CA LYS A 193 11.33 3.46 -18.48
C LYS A 193 11.96 2.09 -18.74
N THR A 194 13.23 1.92 -18.38
CA THR A 194 14.01 0.73 -18.73
C THR A 194 14.63 0.02 -17.54
N ALA A 195 14.79 0.70 -16.40
CA ALA A 195 15.38 0.14 -15.20
C ALA A 195 14.50 -0.93 -14.55
N THR A 196 15.15 -1.96 -14.01
CA THR A 196 14.54 -3.03 -13.21
C THR A 196 15.41 -3.30 -11.98
N GLN A 197 14.92 -4.09 -11.04
CA GLN A 197 15.73 -4.56 -9.91
C GLN A 197 16.94 -5.40 -10.37
N ALA A 198 16.88 -6.00 -11.57
CA ALA A 198 18.03 -6.73 -12.15
C ALA A 198 19.12 -5.80 -12.71
N THR A 199 18.74 -4.61 -13.18
CA THR A 199 19.67 -3.70 -13.89
C THR A 199 20.16 -2.53 -13.04
N ASN A 200 19.45 -2.24 -11.94
CA ASN A 200 19.82 -1.12 -11.06
C ASN A 200 19.42 -1.40 -9.60
N LYS A 201 20.41 -1.43 -8.73
CA LYS A 201 20.24 -1.75 -7.32
C LYS A 201 19.44 -0.74 -6.50
N LEU A 202 19.15 0.45 -7.02
CA LEU A 202 18.32 1.44 -6.33
C LEU A 202 16.84 1.06 -6.41
N ILE A 203 16.42 0.33 -7.46
CA ILE A 203 15.03 -0.05 -7.65
C ILE A 203 14.63 -1.13 -6.63
N GLY A 204 13.57 -0.87 -5.88
CA GLY A 204 13.12 -1.72 -4.78
C GLY A 204 13.90 -1.52 -3.47
N SER A 205 14.92 -0.68 -3.47
CA SER A 205 15.78 -0.44 -2.31
C SER A 205 15.44 0.84 -1.55
N MET A 206 15.88 0.90 -0.30
CA MET A 206 15.81 2.10 0.51
C MET A 206 16.75 3.17 -0.04
N VAL A 207 16.20 4.35 -0.29
CA VAL A 207 16.95 5.55 -0.67
C VAL A 207 16.53 6.73 0.17
N THR A 208 17.43 7.72 0.30
CA THR A 208 17.10 9.06 0.80
C THR A 208 17.26 10.05 -0.34
N LEU A 209 16.16 10.60 -0.83
CA LEU A 209 16.17 11.67 -1.83
C LEU A 209 16.25 13.01 -1.10
N LYS A 210 17.20 13.86 -1.46
CA LYS A 210 17.47 15.12 -0.76
C LYS A 210 17.10 16.35 -1.58
N GLY A 211 16.54 17.34 -0.90
CA GLY A 211 16.26 18.64 -1.48
C GLY A 211 15.13 18.61 -2.50
N LEU A 212 14.13 17.77 -2.28
CA LEU A 212 12.95 17.72 -3.15
C LEU A 212 12.13 19.01 -3.02
N THR A 213 11.76 19.61 -4.14
CA THR A 213 10.84 20.74 -4.22
C THR A 213 9.44 20.27 -4.53
N TYR A 214 8.44 20.94 -3.99
CA TYR A 214 7.04 20.59 -4.26
C TYR A 214 6.69 20.84 -5.73
N GLY A 215 5.97 19.92 -6.32
CA GLY A 215 5.45 20.01 -7.68
C GLY A 215 3.94 20.26 -7.70
N ASN A 216 3.19 19.24 -7.45
CA ASN A 216 1.73 19.29 -7.35
C ASN A 216 1.20 17.97 -6.74
N GLU A 217 -0.07 17.96 -6.37
CA GLU A 217 -0.79 16.73 -6.05
C GLU A 217 -1.59 16.23 -7.25
N VAL A 218 -1.81 14.92 -7.30
CA VAL A 218 -2.83 14.29 -8.16
C VAL A 218 -3.70 13.40 -7.31
N PHE A 219 -4.97 13.67 -7.32
CA PHE A 219 -5.96 13.04 -6.49
C PHE A 219 -7.11 12.48 -7.34
N CYS A 220 -7.38 11.21 -7.19
CA CYS A 220 -8.41 10.51 -7.96
C CYS A 220 -9.61 10.24 -7.08
N LEU A 221 -10.75 10.81 -7.42
CA LEU A 221 -12.04 10.55 -6.80
C LEU A 221 -12.83 9.51 -7.58
N LEU A 222 -13.67 8.76 -6.89
CA LEU A 222 -14.60 7.81 -7.47
C LEU A 222 -16.02 8.33 -7.33
N TYR A 223 -16.79 8.24 -8.40
CA TYR A 223 -18.23 8.48 -8.35
C TYR A 223 -18.99 7.28 -7.85
N LEU A 224 -20.14 7.53 -7.28
CA LEU A 224 -21.16 6.54 -7.05
C LEU A 224 -22.17 6.54 -8.22
N ASP A 225 -22.61 5.35 -8.61
CA ASP A 225 -23.75 5.16 -9.51
C ASP A 225 -25.07 5.01 -8.72
N SER A 226 -26.19 4.79 -9.44
CA SER A 226 -27.51 4.62 -8.83
C SER A 226 -27.65 3.40 -7.90
N ASN A 227 -26.73 2.43 -7.99
CA ASN A 227 -26.65 1.29 -7.09
C ASN A 227 -25.69 1.53 -5.92
N GLN A 228 -25.13 2.74 -5.81
CA GLN A 228 -24.06 3.13 -4.87
C GLN A 228 -22.75 2.35 -5.06
N ASP A 229 -22.58 1.76 -6.25
CA ASP A 229 -21.34 1.09 -6.62
C ASP A 229 -20.37 2.09 -7.24
N LYS A 230 -19.09 1.80 -7.10
CA LYS A 230 -18.03 2.59 -7.73
C LYS A 230 -18.14 2.49 -9.24
N LYS A 231 -18.28 3.62 -9.91
CA LYS A 231 -18.19 3.64 -11.37
C LYS A 231 -16.83 3.15 -11.84
N SER A 232 -16.83 2.54 -13.02
CA SER A 232 -15.63 1.99 -13.63
C SER A 232 -14.52 3.03 -13.75
N TYR A 233 -13.30 2.55 -13.91
CA TYR A 233 -12.07 3.36 -14.03
C TYR A 233 -12.11 4.48 -15.09
N THR A 234 -12.99 4.38 -16.07
CA THR A 234 -13.18 5.38 -17.13
C THR A 234 -13.87 6.66 -16.65
N ASN A 235 -14.53 6.61 -15.50
CA ASN A 235 -15.27 7.75 -14.92
C ASN A 235 -14.59 8.32 -13.67
N ARG A 236 -13.27 8.26 -13.60
CA ARG A 236 -12.50 8.87 -12.51
C ARG A 236 -12.46 10.37 -12.66
N VAL A 237 -12.70 11.05 -11.56
CA VAL A 237 -12.45 12.49 -11.42
C VAL A 237 -11.09 12.69 -10.81
N PHE A 238 -10.31 13.55 -11.41
CA PHE A 238 -9.07 14.01 -10.84
C PHE A 238 -9.28 15.43 -10.35
N LEU A 239 -9.33 15.62 -9.04
CA LEU A 239 -9.12 16.92 -8.44
C LEU A 239 -7.61 17.09 -8.26
N SER A 240 -7.08 18.17 -8.79
CA SER A 240 -5.72 18.61 -8.48
C SER A 240 -5.66 20.12 -8.62
N SER A 241 -4.76 20.75 -7.88
CA SER A 241 -4.48 22.17 -8.00
C SER A 241 -4.04 22.58 -9.41
N SER A 242 -3.44 21.65 -10.16
CA SER A 242 -3.02 21.88 -11.55
C SER A 242 -4.13 21.76 -12.58
N ASN A 243 -5.21 21.03 -12.27
CA ASN A 243 -6.33 20.77 -13.19
C ASN A 243 -7.56 21.65 -12.90
N SER A 244 -7.57 22.33 -11.78
CA SER A 244 -8.59 23.27 -11.36
C SER A 244 -8.04 24.70 -11.54
N SER A 245 -8.86 25.57 -12.10
CA SER A 245 -8.55 27.02 -12.08
C SER A 245 -8.71 27.60 -10.67
N ASP A 246 -9.16 26.79 -9.71
CA ASP A 246 -9.38 27.17 -8.33
C ASP A 246 -8.38 26.46 -7.42
N PRO A 247 -7.44 27.17 -6.79
CA PRO A 247 -6.44 26.60 -5.88
C PRO A 247 -7.06 26.01 -4.60
N THR A 248 -8.35 26.26 -4.31
CA THR A 248 -9.04 25.70 -3.14
C THR A 248 -9.38 24.23 -3.31
N CYS A 249 -9.34 23.68 -4.52
CA CYS A 249 -9.59 22.27 -4.81
C CYS A 249 -8.39 21.36 -4.51
N GLY A 250 -7.25 21.91 -4.16
CA GLY A 250 -6.04 21.17 -3.83
C GLY A 250 -6.13 20.41 -2.50
N ILE A 251 -5.28 19.40 -2.35
CA ILE A 251 -5.14 18.62 -1.13
C ILE A 251 -3.78 18.92 -0.53
N THR A 252 -3.81 19.41 0.71
CA THR A 252 -2.61 19.82 1.45
C THR A 252 -2.07 18.79 2.40
N THR A 253 -2.75 17.61 2.49
CA THR A 253 -2.35 16.47 3.32
C THR A 253 -1.59 15.42 2.52
N TRP A 254 -0.85 14.55 3.21
CA TRP A 254 -0.12 13.46 2.55
C TRP A 254 -1.03 12.43 1.87
N ALA A 255 -2.18 12.15 2.47
CA ALA A 255 -3.26 11.36 1.87
C ALA A 255 -4.58 11.86 2.46
N MET A 256 -5.66 11.10 2.36
CA MET A 256 -6.94 11.54 2.89
C MET A 256 -7.70 10.36 3.50
N SER A 257 -7.95 10.41 4.82
CA SER A 257 -8.86 9.48 5.48
C SER A 257 -10.31 9.69 5.05
N LYS A 258 -11.17 8.73 5.38
CA LYS A 258 -12.62 8.88 5.17
C LYS A 258 -13.17 10.06 5.96
N GLU A 259 -12.69 10.27 7.16
CA GLU A 259 -13.07 11.35 8.06
C GLU A 259 -12.68 12.71 7.47
N LYS A 260 -11.46 12.84 7.02
CA LYS A 260 -10.96 14.07 6.37
C LYS A 260 -11.71 14.34 5.06
N MET A 261 -11.95 13.31 4.25
CA MET A 261 -12.78 13.39 3.05
C MET A 261 -14.18 13.92 3.36
N THR A 262 -14.79 13.42 4.43
CA THR A 262 -16.12 13.87 4.88
C THR A 262 -16.08 15.34 5.33
N GLU A 263 -15.03 15.74 6.05
CA GLU A 263 -14.82 17.15 6.44
C GLU A 263 -14.76 18.06 5.22
N TYR A 264 -13.97 17.75 4.23
CA TYR A 264 -13.84 18.57 3.01
C TYR A 264 -15.15 18.69 2.24
N LEU A 265 -15.90 17.56 2.11
CA LEU A 265 -17.19 17.58 1.43
C LEU A 265 -18.27 18.37 2.21
N TYR A 266 -18.19 18.37 3.55
CA TYR A 266 -19.21 19.03 4.37
C TYR A 266 -18.88 20.48 4.75
N SER A 267 -17.61 20.84 4.79
CA SER A 267 -17.15 22.18 5.20
C SER A 267 -17.49 23.28 4.20
N GLY A 268 -17.74 22.93 2.94
CA GLY A 268 -17.93 23.88 1.85
C GLY A 268 -16.65 24.31 1.16
N ILE A 269 -15.49 23.86 1.63
CA ILE A 269 -14.19 24.25 1.05
C ILE A 269 -14.05 23.82 -0.42
N TRP A 270 -14.78 22.80 -0.84
CA TRP A 270 -14.78 22.31 -2.21
C TRP A 270 -16.05 22.66 -3.00
N ASP A 271 -16.95 23.48 -2.47
CA ASP A 271 -18.24 23.74 -3.12
C ASP A 271 -18.12 24.27 -4.54
N GLU A 272 -17.12 25.08 -4.82
CA GLU A 272 -16.86 25.63 -6.16
C GLU A 272 -16.06 24.67 -7.06
N CYS A 273 -15.58 23.53 -6.52
CA CYS A 273 -14.80 22.59 -7.29
C CYS A 273 -15.69 21.80 -8.24
N LYS A 274 -15.35 21.81 -9.52
CA LYS A 274 -16.04 21.04 -10.54
C LYS A 274 -15.83 19.55 -10.32
N VAL A 275 -16.91 18.78 -10.43
CA VAL A 275 -16.88 17.33 -10.34
C VAL A 275 -16.54 16.75 -11.70
N GLY A 276 -15.29 16.41 -11.94
CA GLY A 276 -14.82 15.89 -13.22
C GLY A 276 -13.41 16.35 -13.57
N SER A 277 -12.92 15.98 -14.72
CA SER A 277 -11.63 16.42 -15.23
C SER A 277 -11.64 16.61 -16.76
N GLY A 278 -11.04 17.67 -17.20
CA GLY A 278 -10.76 17.92 -18.60
C GLY A 278 -12.01 17.95 -19.48
N SER A 279 -12.27 16.88 -20.22
CA SER A 279 -13.41 16.74 -21.12
C SER A 279 -14.58 15.93 -20.56
N THR A 280 -14.53 15.55 -19.27
CA THR A 280 -15.51 14.62 -18.67
C THR A 280 -15.96 15.14 -17.32
N TYR A 281 -16.67 16.28 -17.32
CA TYR A 281 -17.35 16.77 -16.13
C TYR A 281 -18.70 16.09 -15.95
N ALA A 282 -19.15 15.98 -14.69
CA ALA A 282 -20.53 15.64 -14.38
C ALA A 282 -21.42 16.83 -14.76
N GLU A 283 -22.56 16.56 -15.40
CA GLU A 283 -23.52 17.57 -15.84
C GLU A 283 -24.91 17.26 -15.29
N ASP A 284 -25.71 18.29 -15.06
CA ASP A 284 -27.13 18.16 -14.75
C ASP A 284 -27.95 17.85 -16.04
N GLU A 285 -29.29 17.73 -15.91
CA GLU A 285 -30.17 17.46 -17.04
C GLU A 285 -30.19 18.57 -18.09
N GLU A 286 -29.82 19.80 -17.69
CA GLU A 286 -29.74 20.99 -18.53
C GLU A 286 -28.34 21.14 -19.17
N GLY A 287 -27.37 20.29 -18.84
CA GLY A 287 -26.01 20.34 -19.38
C GLY A 287 -25.07 21.30 -18.65
N ASN A 288 -25.42 21.76 -17.44
CA ASN A 288 -24.54 22.56 -16.62
C ASN A 288 -23.56 21.67 -15.87
N THR A 289 -22.29 22.10 -15.81
CA THR A 289 -21.27 21.38 -15.06
C THR A 289 -21.59 21.40 -13.56
N LEU A 290 -21.64 20.22 -12.96
CA LEU A 290 -21.86 20.08 -11.52
C LEU A 290 -20.57 20.39 -10.73
N THR A 291 -20.76 21.05 -9.57
CA THR A 291 -19.72 21.26 -8.57
C THR A 291 -20.00 20.42 -7.34
N VAL A 292 -19.05 20.35 -6.40
CA VAL A 292 -19.28 19.69 -5.11
C VAL A 292 -20.46 20.32 -4.38
N GLY A 293 -20.63 21.64 -4.46
CA GLY A 293 -21.78 22.36 -3.91
C GLY A 293 -23.12 21.98 -4.49
N SER A 294 -23.16 21.50 -5.74
CA SER A 294 -24.39 21.00 -6.40
C SER A 294 -24.96 19.75 -5.72
N TYR A 295 -24.20 19.08 -4.87
CA TYR A 295 -24.62 17.88 -4.13
C TYR A 295 -25.02 18.21 -2.68
N ARG A 296 -25.31 19.45 -2.33
CA ARG A 296 -25.82 19.80 -1.01
C ARG A 296 -27.35 19.72 -0.98
N GLY A 297 -27.86 18.96 0.00
CA GLY A 297 -29.28 18.89 0.29
C GLY A 297 -29.79 20.17 0.95
N GLU A 298 -31.11 20.28 1.16
CA GLU A 298 -31.76 21.39 1.86
C GLU A 298 -31.24 21.60 3.31
N ASN A 299 -30.72 20.55 3.92
CA ASN A 299 -30.08 20.58 5.24
C ASN A 299 -28.62 21.10 5.20
N GLY A 300 -28.12 21.47 4.03
CA GLY A 300 -26.73 21.91 3.80
C GLY A 300 -25.67 20.81 3.83
N LEU A 301 -26.08 19.54 4.01
CA LEU A 301 -25.14 18.41 4.04
C LEU A 301 -24.90 17.85 2.63
N TYR A 302 -23.69 17.40 2.39
CA TYR A 302 -23.33 16.71 1.16
C TYR A 302 -24.05 15.37 1.05
N ASP A 303 -24.73 15.14 -0.08
CA ASP A 303 -25.39 13.88 -0.42
C ASP A 303 -25.05 13.49 -1.85
N ALA A 304 -24.30 12.41 -2.01
CA ALA A 304 -23.86 11.90 -3.32
C ALA A 304 -25.01 11.43 -4.21
N SER A 305 -26.21 11.22 -3.65
CA SER A 305 -27.41 10.76 -4.38
C SER A 305 -28.12 11.87 -5.16
N ILE A 306 -27.88 13.11 -4.77
CA ILE A 306 -28.39 14.27 -5.51
C ILE A 306 -27.78 14.22 -6.93
N ASN A 307 -28.53 14.61 -7.94
CA ASN A 307 -28.14 14.53 -9.35
C ASN A 307 -27.82 13.09 -9.82
N GLY A 308 -28.62 12.12 -9.38
CA GLY A 308 -28.57 10.74 -9.90
C GLY A 308 -27.36 9.93 -9.47
N PHE A 309 -26.89 10.12 -8.25
CA PHE A 309 -25.70 9.41 -7.70
C PHE A 309 -24.39 9.67 -8.46
N ASN A 310 -24.29 10.76 -9.18
CA ASN A 310 -23.02 11.16 -9.78
C ASN A 310 -22.09 11.89 -8.78
N GLY A 311 -22.38 11.77 -7.49
CA GLY A 311 -21.58 12.39 -6.43
C GLY A 311 -20.34 11.58 -6.06
N ILE A 312 -19.44 12.23 -5.33
CA ILE A 312 -18.16 11.66 -4.91
C ILE A 312 -18.38 10.66 -3.77
N GLU A 313 -17.71 9.51 -3.85
CA GLU A 313 -17.73 8.52 -2.78
C GLU A 313 -16.96 9.03 -1.55
N ARG A 314 -17.56 8.91 -0.37
CA ARG A 314 -16.89 9.20 0.91
C ARG A 314 -16.14 7.98 1.41
N THR A 315 -14.87 7.89 1.04
CA THR A 315 -13.97 6.82 1.48
C THR A 315 -12.57 7.38 1.70
N ALA A 316 -11.65 6.56 2.18
CA ALA A 316 -10.25 6.92 2.24
C ALA A 316 -9.63 6.91 0.83
N TYR A 317 -8.83 7.91 0.54
CA TYR A 317 -8.15 8.05 -0.75
C TYR A 317 -6.64 8.11 -0.58
N SER A 318 -5.94 7.37 -1.43
CA SER A 318 -4.50 7.58 -1.62
C SER A 318 -4.28 8.85 -2.43
N VAL A 319 -3.34 9.68 -2.00
CA VAL A 319 -2.94 10.87 -2.74
C VAL A 319 -1.56 10.63 -3.34
N SER A 320 -1.35 11.15 -4.54
CA SER A 320 -0.04 11.22 -5.19
C SER A 320 0.46 12.63 -5.08
N GLN A 321 1.38 12.84 -4.13
CA GLN A 321 2.07 14.11 -3.98
C GLN A 321 3.32 14.09 -4.86
N TYR A 322 3.38 14.94 -5.89
CA TYR A 322 4.53 15.01 -6.78
C TYR A 322 5.52 16.05 -6.30
N PHE A 323 6.76 15.62 -6.19
CA PHE A 323 7.90 16.43 -5.89
C PHE A 323 8.90 16.37 -7.04
N LYS A 324 9.87 17.26 -7.05
CA LYS A 324 10.91 17.32 -8.08
C LYS A 324 12.28 17.20 -7.46
N LEU A 325 13.08 16.29 -8.03
CA LEU A 325 14.53 16.26 -7.86
C LEU A 325 15.17 16.88 -9.13
N GLY A 326 15.48 18.16 -9.06
CA GLY A 326 15.80 18.93 -10.26
C GLY A 326 14.62 19.00 -11.23
N SER A 327 14.74 18.40 -12.42
CA SER A 327 13.64 18.31 -13.39
C SER A 327 12.87 17.00 -13.37
N THR A 328 13.26 16.03 -12.52
CA THR A 328 12.66 14.71 -12.47
C THR A 328 11.51 14.68 -11.45
N ASP A 329 10.34 14.28 -11.91
CA ASP A 329 9.19 14.09 -11.04
C ASP A 329 9.34 12.81 -10.21
N ILE A 330 9.09 12.95 -8.91
CA ILE A 330 9.08 11.87 -7.93
C ILE A 330 7.71 11.86 -7.25
N GLN A 331 6.96 10.79 -7.41
CA GLN A 331 5.70 10.62 -6.72
C GLN A 331 5.94 10.07 -5.32
N ILE A 332 5.60 10.82 -4.29
CA ILE A 332 5.50 10.27 -2.93
C ILE A 332 4.09 9.70 -2.79
N ARG A 333 4.03 8.36 -2.69
CA ARG A 333 2.76 7.63 -2.63
C ARG A 333 2.39 7.32 -1.20
N THR A 334 1.23 7.79 -0.77
CA THR A 334 0.69 7.57 0.56
C THR A 334 -0.73 7.00 0.47
N SER A 335 -1.05 6.11 1.40
CA SER A 335 -2.35 5.47 1.50
C SER A 335 -3.29 6.29 2.39
N GLY A 336 -4.54 6.44 2.01
CA GLY A 336 -5.58 7.03 2.86
C GLY A 336 -5.91 6.21 4.12
N PHE A 337 -5.33 5.01 4.24
CA PHE A 337 -5.44 4.15 5.43
C PHE A 337 -4.23 4.23 6.36
N CYS A 338 -3.19 4.99 5.99
CA CYS A 338 -2.03 5.14 6.87
C CYS A 338 -2.33 6.11 8.02
N LYS A 339 -1.61 5.93 9.14
CA LYS A 339 -1.82 6.72 10.37
C LYS A 339 -1.49 8.20 10.23
N PHE A 340 -0.77 8.56 9.18
CA PHE A 340 -0.37 9.94 8.89
C PHE A 340 -1.04 10.53 7.64
N CYS A 341 -2.10 9.89 7.15
CA CYS A 341 -2.79 10.32 5.93
C CYS A 341 -3.27 11.77 5.99
N ASP A 342 -3.80 12.20 7.14
CA ASP A 342 -4.37 13.53 7.33
C ASP A 342 -3.36 14.57 7.86
N VAL A 343 -2.07 14.20 7.93
CA VAL A 343 -1.01 15.14 8.31
C VAL A 343 -0.82 16.15 7.19
N GLU A 344 -0.91 17.43 7.55
CA GLU A 344 -0.70 18.56 6.63
C GLU A 344 0.76 18.60 6.17
N ILE A 345 0.96 18.84 4.88
CA ILE A 345 2.27 19.19 4.34
C ILE A 345 2.60 20.60 4.77
N ASP A 346 3.83 20.81 5.21
CA ASP A 346 4.30 22.13 5.66
C ASP A 346 3.99 23.23 4.61
N PRO A 347 3.34 24.35 4.99
CA PRO A 347 2.99 25.42 4.05
C PRO A 347 4.20 26.02 3.33
N ASP A 348 5.39 26.02 3.94
CA ASP A 348 6.61 26.49 3.29
C ASP A 348 7.07 25.55 2.18
N VAL A 349 6.82 24.22 2.37
CA VAL A 349 7.06 23.22 1.33
C VAL A 349 6.08 23.41 0.17
N LEU A 350 4.77 23.51 0.45
CA LEU A 350 3.74 23.73 -0.58
C LEU A 350 3.98 24.99 -1.40
N SER A 351 4.47 26.06 -0.77
CA SER A 351 4.77 27.34 -1.43
C SER A 351 6.16 27.38 -2.10
N GLY A 352 6.94 26.32 -2.00
CA GLY A 352 8.29 26.26 -2.56
C GLY A 352 9.36 27.03 -1.78
N ARG A 353 9.06 27.53 -0.58
CA ARG A 353 10.03 28.21 0.31
C ARG A 353 10.92 27.24 1.07
N ALA A 354 10.50 26.00 1.23
CA ALA A 354 11.25 24.93 1.85
C ALA A 354 11.32 23.72 0.92
N THR A 355 12.31 22.86 1.16
CA THR A 355 12.46 21.56 0.50
C THR A 355 12.27 20.44 1.50
N ILE A 356 12.17 19.20 1.03
CA ILE A 356 12.15 18.02 1.89
C ILE A 356 13.25 17.04 1.52
N ASP A 357 13.74 16.34 2.54
CA ASP A 357 14.48 15.09 2.38
C ASP A 357 13.54 13.94 2.71
N VAL A 358 13.51 12.91 1.90
CA VAL A 358 12.57 11.78 2.07
C VAL A 358 13.30 10.45 1.96
N THR A 359 13.12 9.60 2.96
CA THR A 359 13.62 8.22 2.96
C THR A 359 12.48 7.26 2.66
N GLY A 360 12.69 6.30 1.76
CA GLY A 360 11.68 5.30 1.40
C GLY A 360 12.19 4.30 0.39
N VAL A 361 11.32 3.37 -0.01
CA VAL A 361 11.62 2.43 -1.09
C VAL A 361 11.40 3.12 -2.45
N LEU A 362 12.43 3.12 -3.28
CA LEU A 362 12.34 3.64 -4.64
C LEU A 362 11.68 2.61 -5.55
N THR A 363 10.49 2.91 -6.01
CA THR A 363 9.70 2.02 -6.87
C THR A 363 9.40 2.65 -8.23
N LEU A 364 8.90 1.82 -9.14
CA LEU A 364 8.49 2.23 -10.48
C LEU A 364 7.02 1.87 -10.73
N TYR A 365 6.30 2.79 -11.35
CA TYR A 365 4.96 2.54 -11.84
C TYR A 365 4.80 3.14 -13.24
N GLN A 366 4.61 2.27 -14.23
CA GLN A 366 4.48 2.65 -15.65
C GLN A 366 5.60 3.58 -16.14
N GLY A 367 6.84 3.31 -15.71
CA GLY A 367 8.01 4.09 -16.09
C GLY A 367 8.12 5.46 -15.40
N SER A 368 7.49 5.62 -14.24
CA SER A 368 7.61 6.80 -13.39
C SER A 368 8.11 6.41 -12.01
N PHE A 369 8.92 7.27 -11.40
CA PHE A 369 9.41 7.03 -10.05
C PHE A 369 8.30 7.25 -9.01
N GLN A 370 8.21 6.29 -8.10
CA GLN A 370 7.45 6.43 -6.86
C GLN A 370 8.38 6.18 -5.67
N LEU A 371 8.22 6.96 -4.62
CA LEU A 371 8.87 6.73 -3.34
C LEU A 371 7.80 6.37 -2.31
N VAL A 372 7.93 5.20 -1.71
CA VAL A 372 6.98 4.71 -0.70
C VAL A 372 7.64 4.76 0.66
N VAL A 373 7.12 5.62 1.53
CA VAL A 373 7.67 5.87 2.88
C VAL A 373 7.08 4.90 3.91
N ASN A 374 7.86 4.53 4.92
CA ASN A 374 7.34 3.75 6.03
C ASN A 374 6.47 4.59 6.96
N ASN A 375 6.94 5.79 7.31
CA ASN A 375 6.31 6.65 8.30
C ASN A 375 6.48 8.13 7.94
N ILE A 376 5.77 9.01 8.64
CA ILE A 376 5.91 10.47 8.50
C ILE A 376 7.30 10.96 8.93
N ASP A 377 7.94 10.28 9.89
CA ASP A 377 9.29 10.61 10.36
C ASP A 377 10.39 10.39 9.30
N ASP A 378 10.06 9.69 8.22
CA ASP A 378 10.94 9.52 7.06
C ASP A 378 11.02 10.77 6.17
N ILE A 379 10.25 11.81 6.51
CA ILE A 379 10.17 13.08 5.78
C ILE A 379 10.69 14.20 6.67
N THR A 380 11.75 14.87 6.23
CA THR A 380 12.36 15.99 6.94
C THR A 380 12.21 17.28 6.14
N VAL A 381 11.72 18.35 6.75
CA VAL A 381 11.60 19.67 6.12
C VAL A 381 12.90 20.44 6.30
N ASN A 382 13.43 21.01 5.20
CA ASN A 382 14.63 21.84 5.16
C ASN A 382 14.24 23.29 4.82
N ARG A 383 14.49 24.22 5.73
CA ARG A 383 14.25 25.66 5.61
C ARG A 383 15.51 26.42 5.33
#